data_813d62c2ee4b1c038d0fe856cf562e34
#
_entry.id   813d62c2ee4b1c038d0fe856cf562e34
#
_cell.length_a   1.000
_cell.length_b   1.000
_cell.length_c   1.000
_cell.angle_alpha   90.00
_cell.angle_beta   90.00
_cell.angle_gamma   90.00
#
_symmetry.space_group_name_H-M   'P 1'
#
loop_
_entity.id
_entity.type
_entity.pdbx_description
1 polymer ?
#
loop_
_entity_poly.entity_id
_entity_poly.type
_entity_poly.pdbx_seq_one_letter_code
_entity_poly.pdbx_strand_id
1 'polypeptide(L)'
;AVAEFQPEFAPFQDTYWTLFNSYYETVGPRYPRPDRGFISRPGAYEVGDYRAHVDDRMLNLIADADDARLERLARVVELGFHHENQHQELLLMDIKHVLAQNPLEPVAYPGTRRAGTAAAPMRWLEFDGGVVEVGHDHSGFS
;
A
#
# COMPACT_ATOMS: atom_id res chain seq x y z
N ALA A 1 -8.27 -9.02 -5.29
CA ALA A 1 -9.14 -8.59 -6.38
C ALA A 1 -9.17 -9.64 -7.50
N VAL A 2 -8.12 -9.80 -8.34
CA VAL A 2 -8.20 -10.66 -9.54
C VAL A 2 -8.71 -12.05 -9.20
N ALA A 3 -8.11 -12.77 -8.28
CA ALA A 3 -8.50 -14.13 -7.91
C ALA A 3 -9.93 -14.23 -7.31
N GLU A 4 -10.46 -13.15 -6.77
CA GLU A 4 -11.82 -13.08 -6.25
C GLU A 4 -12.88 -12.99 -7.36
N PHE A 5 -12.55 -12.27 -8.44
CA PHE A 5 -13.44 -12.01 -9.56
C PHE A 5 -13.22 -12.92 -10.77
N GLN A 6 -12.11 -13.64 -10.81
CA GLN A 6 -11.74 -14.60 -11.86
C GLN A 6 -11.34 -15.93 -11.20
N PRO A 7 -12.27 -16.89 -11.02
CA PRO A 7 -11.97 -18.18 -10.37
C PRO A 7 -10.87 -18.99 -11.06
N GLU A 8 -10.73 -18.81 -12.38
CA GLU A 8 -9.70 -19.44 -13.22
C GLU A 8 -8.37 -18.66 -13.26
N PHE A 9 -8.22 -17.64 -12.41
CA PHE A 9 -6.96 -16.89 -12.36
C PHE A 9 -5.79 -17.79 -11.97
N ALA A 10 -4.82 -17.90 -12.89
CA ALA A 10 -3.56 -18.55 -12.63
C ALA A 10 -2.55 -17.52 -12.09
N PRO A 11 -1.96 -17.74 -10.92
CA PRO A 11 -0.92 -16.86 -10.39
C PRO A 11 0.32 -16.90 -11.31
N PHE A 12 1.09 -15.83 -11.31
CA PHE A 12 2.36 -15.75 -12.05
C PHE A 12 3.35 -16.84 -11.57
N GLN A 13 3.41 -17.05 -10.26
CA GLN A 13 4.20 -18.07 -9.61
C GLN A 13 3.50 -18.51 -8.31
N ASP A 14 3.31 -19.82 -8.14
CA ASP A 14 2.54 -20.36 -7.01
C ASP A 14 3.14 -20.03 -5.64
N THR A 15 4.47 -19.96 -5.55
CA THR A 15 5.15 -19.64 -4.28
C THR A 15 5.05 -18.18 -3.87
N TYR A 16 4.62 -17.28 -4.77
CA TYR A 16 4.53 -15.85 -4.47
C TYR A 16 3.45 -15.51 -3.45
N TRP A 17 2.43 -16.35 -3.31
CA TRP A 17 1.44 -16.21 -2.24
C TRP A 17 2.10 -16.21 -0.83
N THR A 18 3.11 -17.05 -0.64
CA THR A 18 3.86 -17.10 0.63
C THR A 18 4.96 -16.04 0.67
N LEU A 19 5.71 -15.91 -0.41
CA LEU A 19 6.89 -15.03 -0.48
C LEU A 19 6.54 -13.56 -0.25
N PHE A 20 5.42 -13.10 -0.84
CA PHE A 20 4.97 -11.71 -0.74
C PHE A 20 3.86 -11.48 0.29
N ASN A 21 3.43 -12.54 1.02
CA ASN A 21 2.48 -12.38 2.11
C ASN A 21 3.20 -12.08 3.41
N SER A 22 3.29 -10.80 3.76
CA SER A 22 3.97 -10.37 4.98
C SER A 22 3.03 -10.18 6.18
N TYR A 23 1.72 -10.06 5.97
CA TYR A 23 0.80 -9.66 7.03
C TYR A 23 -0.53 -10.42 7.06
N TYR A 24 -1.18 -10.66 5.93
CA TYR A 24 -2.55 -11.17 5.88
C TYR A 24 -2.62 -12.70 6.01
N GLU A 25 -3.27 -13.19 7.07
CA GLU A 25 -3.50 -14.63 7.28
C GLU A 25 -4.65 -15.18 6.43
N THR A 26 -5.55 -14.29 5.98
CA THR A 26 -6.70 -14.67 5.14
C THR A 26 -6.34 -15.18 3.74
N VAL A 27 -5.15 -14.85 3.26
CA VAL A 27 -4.65 -15.31 1.96
C VAL A 27 -3.69 -16.50 2.05
N GLY A 28 -3.42 -16.98 3.27
CA GLY A 28 -2.55 -18.13 3.51
C GLY A 28 -1.51 -17.88 4.60
N PRO A 29 -0.65 -18.87 4.88
CA PRO A 29 0.38 -18.76 5.91
C PRO A 29 1.40 -17.68 5.56
N ARG A 30 1.73 -16.86 6.56
CA ARG A 30 2.82 -15.88 6.45
C ARG A 30 4.17 -16.56 6.57
N TYR A 31 5.15 -16.06 5.82
CA TYR A 31 6.53 -16.47 6.08
C TYR A 31 6.99 -15.94 7.45
N PRO A 32 7.55 -16.80 8.34
CA PRO A 32 7.93 -16.41 9.70
C PRO A 32 8.92 -15.24 9.69
N ARG A 33 8.65 -14.21 10.50
CA ARG A 33 9.51 -13.01 10.56
C ARG A 33 10.97 -13.30 10.89
N PRO A 34 11.32 -14.19 11.86
CA PRO A 34 12.70 -14.52 12.16
C PRO A 34 13.47 -15.12 11.00
N ASP A 35 12.76 -15.81 10.09
CA ASP A 35 13.37 -16.59 9.00
C ASP A 35 13.47 -15.79 7.69
N ARG A 36 12.96 -14.55 7.66
CA ARG A 36 12.95 -13.71 6.43
C ARG A 36 14.35 -13.37 5.90
N GLY A 37 15.37 -13.44 6.74
CA GLY A 37 16.76 -13.28 6.33
C GLY A 37 17.33 -14.46 5.54
N PHE A 38 16.66 -15.62 5.56
CA PHE A 38 17.13 -16.85 4.89
C PHE A 38 16.51 -17.08 3.52
N ILE A 39 15.55 -16.27 3.11
CA ILE A 39 14.90 -16.42 1.81
C ILE A 39 15.56 -15.54 0.75
N SER A 40 15.81 -16.13 -0.43
CA SER A 40 16.10 -15.37 -1.63
C SER A 40 14.82 -14.76 -2.17
N ARG A 41 14.96 -13.69 -2.93
CA ARG A 41 13.85 -12.98 -3.57
C ARG A 41 14.09 -12.92 -5.07
N PRO A 42 13.02 -12.82 -5.88
CA PRO A 42 13.17 -12.62 -7.31
C PRO A 42 13.92 -11.32 -7.61
N GLY A 43 14.58 -11.27 -8.74
CA GLY A 43 15.24 -10.06 -9.22
C GLY A 43 14.25 -8.99 -9.65
N ALA A 44 14.72 -7.74 -9.80
CA ALA A 44 13.86 -6.61 -10.15
C ALA A 44 13.12 -6.82 -11.49
N TYR A 45 13.75 -7.47 -12.47
CA TYR A 45 13.11 -7.77 -13.75
C TYR A 45 11.94 -8.75 -13.60
N GLU A 46 12.14 -9.82 -12.83
CA GLU A 46 11.11 -10.82 -12.57
C GLU A 46 9.93 -10.21 -11.77
N VAL A 47 10.20 -9.30 -10.84
CA VAL A 47 9.15 -8.53 -10.14
C VAL A 47 8.41 -7.62 -11.13
N GLY A 48 9.10 -7.04 -12.11
CA GLY A 48 8.51 -6.27 -13.20
C GLY A 48 7.56 -7.12 -14.06
N ASP A 49 7.97 -8.33 -14.43
CA ASP A 49 7.15 -9.27 -15.19
C ASP A 49 5.92 -9.72 -14.39
N TYR A 50 6.10 -9.99 -13.10
CA TYR A 50 4.99 -10.27 -12.19
C TYR A 50 3.99 -9.10 -12.12
N ARG A 51 4.49 -7.89 -12.00
CA ARG A 51 3.64 -6.69 -11.99
C ARG A 51 2.86 -6.55 -13.30
N ALA A 52 3.54 -6.70 -14.45
CA ALA A 52 2.89 -6.63 -15.77
C ALA A 52 1.79 -7.68 -15.91
N HIS A 53 2.05 -8.93 -15.47
CA HIS A 53 1.04 -9.98 -15.46
C HIS A 53 -0.21 -9.62 -14.66
N VAL A 54 -0.05 -9.03 -13.49
CA VAL A 54 -1.19 -8.60 -12.65
C VAL A 54 -1.91 -7.41 -13.25
N ASP A 55 -1.18 -6.43 -13.78
CA ASP A 55 -1.74 -5.23 -14.39
C ASP A 55 -2.60 -5.59 -15.62
N ASP A 56 -2.11 -6.46 -16.50
CA ASP A 56 -2.87 -6.95 -17.67
C ASP A 56 -4.17 -7.64 -17.23
N ARG A 57 -4.12 -8.47 -16.19
CA ARG A 57 -5.31 -9.14 -15.66
C ARG A 57 -6.31 -8.17 -15.06
N MET A 58 -5.83 -7.16 -14.33
CA MET A 58 -6.69 -6.13 -13.77
C MET A 58 -7.35 -5.27 -14.84
N LEU A 59 -6.59 -4.84 -15.86
CA LEU A 59 -7.13 -4.05 -16.97
C LEU A 59 -8.21 -4.80 -17.73
N ASN A 60 -7.98 -6.07 -18.03
CA ASN A 60 -8.98 -6.92 -18.68
C ASN A 60 -10.23 -7.11 -17.78
N LEU A 61 -10.03 -7.36 -16.50
CA LEU A 61 -11.13 -7.51 -15.55
C LEU A 61 -12.03 -6.26 -15.49
N ILE A 62 -11.43 -5.08 -15.53
CA ILE A 62 -12.16 -3.80 -15.54
C ILE A 62 -12.87 -3.60 -16.89
N ALA A 63 -12.19 -3.89 -18.00
CA ALA A 63 -12.74 -3.70 -19.34
C ALA A 63 -13.93 -4.62 -19.63
N ASP A 64 -13.91 -5.85 -19.07
CA ASP A 64 -14.94 -6.87 -19.32
C ASP A 64 -16.07 -6.83 -18.28
N ALA A 65 -16.00 -5.95 -17.26
CA ALA A 65 -16.99 -5.88 -16.21
C ALA A 65 -18.27 -5.15 -16.66
N ASP A 66 -19.42 -5.73 -16.37
CA ASP A 66 -20.69 -5.01 -16.40
C ASP A 66 -20.81 -4.05 -15.20
N ASP A 67 -21.82 -3.18 -15.21
CA ASP A 67 -22.00 -2.15 -14.17
C ASP A 67 -22.08 -2.76 -12.77
N ALA A 68 -22.80 -3.85 -12.58
CA ALA A 68 -22.96 -4.50 -11.28
C ALA A 68 -21.65 -5.14 -10.76
N ARG A 69 -20.87 -5.69 -11.67
CA ARG A 69 -19.55 -6.24 -11.35
C ARG A 69 -18.55 -5.13 -11.09
N LEU A 70 -18.61 -4.05 -11.87
CA LEU A 70 -17.74 -2.89 -11.72
C LEU A 70 -17.96 -2.21 -10.35
N GLU A 71 -19.21 -2.05 -9.91
CA GLU A 71 -19.51 -1.49 -8.58
C GLU A 71 -18.87 -2.32 -7.43
N ARG A 72 -18.93 -3.64 -7.51
CA ARG A 72 -18.30 -4.52 -6.52
C ARG A 72 -16.76 -4.45 -6.61
N LEU A 73 -16.23 -4.45 -7.83
CA LEU A 73 -14.80 -4.37 -8.09
C LEU A 73 -14.21 -3.03 -7.61
N ALA A 74 -14.94 -1.94 -7.81
CA ALA A 74 -14.51 -0.59 -7.43
C ALA A 74 -14.12 -0.52 -5.94
N ARG A 75 -14.90 -1.11 -5.04
CA ARG A 75 -14.60 -1.13 -3.61
C ARG A 75 -13.27 -1.82 -3.28
N VAL A 76 -13.00 -2.93 -3.95
CA VAL A 76 -11.75 -3.69 -3.73
C VAL A 76 -10.56 -2.97 -4.35
N VAL A 77 -10.75 -2.32 -5.50
CA VAL A 77 -9.71 -1.52 -6.16
C VAL A 77 -9.38 -0.27 -5.33
N GLU A 78 -10.39 0.42 -4.81
CA GLU A 78 -10.21 1.58 -3.92
C GLU A 78 -9.39 1.20 -2.67
N LEU A 79 -9.75 0.09 -2.01
CA LEU A 79 -8.94 -0.44 -0.90
C LEU A 79 -7.49 -0.70 -1.35
N GLY A 80 -7.30 -1.25 -2.55
CA GLY A 80 -5.98 -1.50 -3.12
C GLY A 80 -5.16 -0.22 -3.32
N PHE A 81 -5.78 0.87 -3.78
CA PHE A 81 -5.11 2.16 -3.91
C PHE A 81 -4.68 2.74 -2.57
N HIS A 82 -5.54 2.70 -1.57
CA HIS A 82 -5.18 3.17 -0.22
C HIS A 82 -4.07 2.31 0.40
N HIS A 83 -4.12 1.00 0.19
CA HIS A 83 -3.07 0.09 0.64
C HIS A 83 -1.73 0.36 -0.05
N GLU A 84 -1.73 0.63 -1.36
CA GLU A 84 -0.53 1.01 -2.09
C GLU A 84 0.05 2.35 -1.60
N ASN A 85 -0.80 3.35 -1.37
CA ASN A 85 -0.37 4.63 -0.80
C ASN A 85 0.27 4.45 0.58
N GLN A 86 -0.27 3.57 1.42
CA GLN A 86 0.32 3.23 2.70
C GLN A 86 1.72 2.62 2.55
N HIS A 87 1.90 1.72 1.57
CA HIS A 87 3.21 1.13 1.31
C HIS A 87 4.23 2.16 0.80
N GLN A 88 3.82 3.13 -0.02
CA GLN A 88 4.69 4.23 -0.46
C GLN A 88 5.15 5.08 0.72
N GLU A 89 4.26 5.41 1.65
CA GLU A 89 4.60 6.14 2.87
C GLU A 89 5.57 5.35 3.76
N LEU A 90 5.29 4.06 3.99
CA LEU A 90 6.16 3.18 4.77
C LEU A 90 7.55 3.04 4.15
N LEU A 91 7.65 2.95 2.82
CA LEU A 91 8.93 2.89 2.11
C LEU A 91 9.77 4.14 2.37
N LEU A 92 9.16 5.32 2.29
CA LEU A 92 9.84 6.59 2.56
C LEU A 92 10.26 6.70 4.03
N MET A 93 9.44 6.21 4.95
CA MET A 93 9.76 6.17 6.38
C MET A 93 10.95 5.24 6.65
N ASP A 94 10.91 4.03 6.10
CA ASP A 94 11.94 3.02 6.31
C ASP A 94 13.29 3.44 5.70
N ILE A 95 13.29 4.00 4.49
CA ILE A 95 14.54 4.46 3.87
C ILE A 95 15.16 5.63 4.64
N LYS A 96 14.34 6.55 5.15
CA LYS A 96 14.84 7.63 6.02
C LYS A 96 15.47 7.08 7.28
N HIS A 97 14.84 6.07 7.91
CA HIS A 97 15.40 5.42 9.08
C HIS A 97 16.75 4.76 8.77
N VAL A 98 16.82 3.98 7.69
CA VAL A 98 18.06 3.30 7.27
C VAL A 98 19.19 4.29 7.01
N LEU A 99 18.91 5.38 6.29
CA LEU A 99 19.91 6.41 5.99
C LEU A 99 20.35 7.17 7.24
N ALA A 100 19.44 7.40 8.20
CA ALA A 100 19.76 8.05 9.46
C ALA A 100 20.64 7.19 10.40
N GLN A 101 20.68 5.86 10.22
CA GLN A 101 21.58 4.98 10.95
C GLN A 101 23.00 4.94 10.35
N ASN A 102 23.18 5.48 9.15
CA ASN A 102 24.46 5.46 8.49
C ASN A 102 25.36 6.61 9.02
N PRO A 103 26.57 6.33 9.56
CA PRO A 103 27.47 7.34 10.07
C PRO A 103 27.91 8.40 9.02
N LEU A 104 27.73 8.09 7.73
CA LEU A 104 28.02 9.02 6.64
C LEU A 104 26.89 10.01 6.37
N GLU A 105 25.74 9.86 7.03
CA GLU A 105 24.55 10.72 6.87
C GLU A 105 24.19 11.01 5.39
N PRO A 106 24.05 9.97 4.54
CA PRO A 106 23.87 10.15 3.12
C PRO A 106 22.55 10.88 2.82
N VAL A 107 22.62 11.84 1.90
CA VAL A 107 21.45 12.57 1.43
C VAL A 107 20.74 11.76 0.36
N ALA A 108 19.48 11.36 0.60
CA ALA A 108 18.68 10.60 -0.36
C ALA A 108 18.33 11.43 -1.60
N TYR A 109 17.91 12.67 -1.37
CA TYR A 109 17.53 13.61 -2.42
C TYR A 109 18.20 14.96 -2.18
N PRO A 110 19.12 15.41 -3.04
CA PRO A 110 19.63 16.77 -2.95
C PRO A 110 18.49 17.74 -3.25
N GLY A 111 18.03 18.44 -2.24
CA GLY A 111 16.93 19.39 -2.36
C GLY A 111 17.23 20.69 -1.64
N THR A 112 16.70 21.76 -2.14
CA THR A 112 16.68 23.03 -1.43
C THR A 112 15.72 22.94 -0.26
N ARG A 113 16.23 23.19 0.94
CA ARG A 113 15.37 23.35 2.12
C ARG A 113 14.39 24.50 1.82
N ARG A 114 13.10 24.19 1.71
CA ARG A 114 12.10 25.26 1.62
C ARG A 114 12.20 26.11 2.89
N ALA A 115 12.41 27.40 2.72
CA ALA A 115 12.31 28.33 3.83
C ALA A 115 10.88 28.18 4.41
N GLY A 116 10.81 27.82 5.67
CA GLY A 116 9.50 27.75 6.34
C GLY A 116 8.89 29.15 6.37
N THR A 117 7.59 29.24 6.18
CA THR A 117 6.83 30.45 6.53
C THR A 117 6.93 30.68 8.04
N ALA A 118 6.98 31.93 8.46
CA ALA A 118 6.93 32.23 9.87
C ALA A 118 5.69 31.56 10.50
N ALA A 119 5.87 30.89 11.62
CA ALA A 119 4.77 30.28 12.33
C ALA A 119 3.74 31.35 12.72
N ALA A 120 2.46 31.09 12.46
CA ALA A 120 1.41 31.95 12.96
C ALA A 120 1.41 31.94 14.51
N PRO A 121 1.04 33.04 15.17
CA PRO A 121 0.90 33.05 16.61
C PRO A 121 -0.08 31.95 17.08
N MET A 122 0.24 31.31 18.19
CA MET A 122 -0.69 30.37 18.82
C MET A 122 -1.96 31.09 19.23
N ARG A 123 -3.10 30.49 18.94
CA ARG A 123 -4.42 30.98 19.39
C ARG A 123 -5.23 29.82 19.95
N TRP A 124 -6.03 30.12 20.94
CA TRP A 124 -6.98 29.18 21.49
C TRP A 124 -8.27 29.22 20.68
N LEU A 125 -8.85 28.06 20.43
CA LEU A 125 -10.18 27.90 19.86
C LEU A 125 -11.09 27.35 20.95
N GLU A 126 -12.20 27.99 21.15
CA GLU A 126 -13.24 27.54 22.09
C GLU A 126 -14.26 26.70 21.34
N PHE A 127 -14.65 25.60 21.96
CA PHE A 127 -15.72 24.73 21.48
C PHE A 127 -16.74 24.58 22.60
N ASP A 128 -18.02 24.57 22.25
CA ASP A 128 -19.08 24.30 23.19
C ASP A 128 -18.89 22.88 23.77
N GLY A 129 -19.12 22.74 25.08
CA GLY A 129 -19.12 21.42 25.72
C GLY A 129 -20.33 20.61 25.32
N GLY A 130 -20.21 19.29 25.44
CA GLY A 130 -21.34 18.41 25.13
C GLY A 130 -20.89 17.05 24.57
N VAL A 131 -21.86 16.27 24.15
CA VAL A 131 -21.63 15.01 23.43
C VAL A 131 -21.63 15.33 21.93
N VAL A 132 -20.53 14.98 21.27
CA VAL A 132 -20.38 15.13 19.83
C VAL A 132 -20.01 13.78 19.21
N GLU A 133 -20.46 13.53 18.02
CA GLU A 133 -20.05 12.37 17.24
C GLU A 133 -18.66 12.64 16.67
N VAL A 134 -17.75 11.65 16.83
CA VAL A 134 -16.39 11.70 16.30
C VAL A 134 -16.16 10.43 15.50
N GLY A 135 -15.65 10.58 14.30
CA GLY A 135 -15.33 9.48 13.42
C GLY A 135 -15.76 9.69 11.98
N HIS A 136 -15.86 8.58 11.27
CA HIS A 136 -16.23 8.56 9.86
C HIS A 136 -17.77 8.55 9.71
N ASP A 137 -18.28 9.33 8.77
CA ASP A 137 -19.72 9.48 8.50
C ASP A 137 -20.26 8.43 7.51
N HIS A 138 -19.47 7.42 7.21
CA HIS A 138 -19.74 6.35 6.22
C HIS A 138 -19.81 6.83 4.76
N SER A 139 -19.35 8.03 4.45
CA SER A 139 -19.18 8.51 3.08
C SER A 139 -17.74 8.35 2.61
N GLY A 140 -17.53 7.67 1.48
CA GLY A 140 -16.21 7.40 0.95
C GLY A 140 -15.47 6.27 1.66
N PHE A 141 -14.15 6.28 1.62
CA PHE A 141 -13.27 5.27 2.22
C PHE A 141 -12.94 5.60 3.68
N SER A 142 -13.03 4.59 4.57
CA SER A 142 -12.69 4.70 6.01
C SER A 142 -11.63 3.70 6.45
#